data_8a533f62332f209f1fdaf8c1ec7430fa
#
_entry.id   8a533f62332f209f1fdaf8c1ec7430fa
#
_cell.length_a   1.000
_cell.length_b   1.000
_cell.length_c   1.000
_cell.angle_alpha   90.00
_cell.angle_beta   90.00
_cell.angle_gamma   90.00
#
_symmetry.space_group_name_H-M   'P 1'
#
loop_
_entity.id
_entity.type
_entity.pdbx_description
1 polymer ?
#
loop_
_entity_poly.entity_id
_entity_poly.type
_entity_poly.pdbx_seq_one_letter_code
_entity_poly.pdbx_strand_id
1 'polypeptide(L)'
;MPPEWRNRYEHMIRIFIAERHWIPAAGMVIDDRVKVIIAGAAVRLVLRLGLEYYDRMREIVVYPYVYKHKDERGMMIFGEAHPWGTVVLSWPAVLHGLANPCDGENTALHEFAHILDRDDGAFNGTPFLHSREDYGPWAEVMARHFELLKLGGPEELAVLRMYGATNPAEFFSVATEAFFEIPSVMQGQMPELYEVMKKFYGGDPFTYGLCPRRL
;
A
#
# COMPACT_ATOMS: atom_id res chain seq x y z
N MET A 1 -14.54 -12.50 -1.61
CA MET A 1 -14.65 -11.59 -2.77
C MET A 1 -15.76 -12.08 -3.68
N PRO A 2 -16.72 -11.23 -4.10
CA PRO A 2 -17.78 -11.57 -5.07
C PRO A 2 -17.20 -12.05 -6.42
N PRO A 3 -17.90 -12.91 -7.17
CA PRO A 3 -17.36 -13.50 -8.40
C PRO A 3 -16.94 -12.48 -9.47
N GLU A 4 -17.71 -11.41 -9.67
CA GLU A 4 -17.41 -10.35 -10.62
C GLU A 4 -16.10 -9.62 -10.29
N TRP A 5 -15.85 -9.34 -9.01
CA TRP A 5 -14.61 -8.73 -8.56
C TRP A 5 -13.42 -9.68 -8.65
N ARG A 6 -13.65 -10.99 -8.46
CA ARG A 6 -12.60 -11.99 -8.64
C ARG A 6 -12.13 -12.05 -10.10
N ASN A 7 -13.07 -12.10 -11.06
CA ASN A 7 -12.74 -12.11 -12.48
C ASN A 7 -11.98 -10.85 -12.89
N ARG A 8 -12.42 -9.68 -12.41
CA ARG A 8 -11.71 -8.41 -12.64
C ARG A 8 -10.31 -8.44 -12.05
N TYR A 9 -10.17 -8.89 -10.82
CA TYR A 9 -8.87 -9.00 -10.11
C TYR A 9 -7.89 -9.89 -10.85
N GLU A 10 -8.30 -11.08 -11.25
CA GLU A 10 -7.48 -12.01 -12.02
C GLU A 10 -7.10 -11.47 -13.40
N HIS A 11 -8.00 -10.77 -14.06
CA HIS A 11 -7.74 -10.11 -15.34
C HIS A 11 -6.71 -8.99 -15.19
N MET A 12 -6.88 -8.13 -14.20
CA MET A 12 -5.95 -7.03 -13.92
C MET A 12 -4.56 -7.55 -13.52
N ILE A 13 -4.46 -8.65 -12.77
CA ILE A 13 -3.17 -9.30 -12.45
C ILE A 13 -2.44 -9.72 -13.74
N ARG A 14 -3.12 -10.33 -14.71
CA ARG A 14 -2.51 -10.74 -15.97
C ARG A 14 -1.98 -9.55 -16.76
N ILE A 15 -2.75 -8.47 -16.85
CA ILE A 15 -2.33 -7.21 -17.51
C ILE A 15 -1.12 -6.64 -16.80
N PHE A 16 -1.19 -6.48 -15.47
CA PHE A 16 -0.12 -5.93 -14.66
C PHE A 16 1.20 -6.70 -14.85
N ILE A 17 1.15 -8.05 -14.85
CA ILE A 17 2.33 -8.89 -15.08
C ILE A 17 2.92 -8.67 -16.48
N ALA A 18 2.06 -8.54 -17.50
CA ALA A 18 2.49 -8.41 -18.89
C ALA A 18 3.11 -7.03 -19.20
N GLU A 19 2.68 -5.99 -18.48
CA GLU A 19 3.11 -4.62 -18.75
C GLU A 19 4.32 -4.16 -17.94
N ARG A 20 4.83 -4.97 -17.02
CA ARG A 20 5.93 -4.58 -16.11
C ARG A 20 7.22 -5.33 -16.44
N HIS A 21 8.35 -4.62 -16.30
CA HIS A 21 9.67 -5.21 -16.37
C HIS A 21 10.05 -5.80 -15.01
N TRP A 22 10.26 -7.10 -14.98
CA TRP A 22 10.64 -7.84 -13.78
C TRP A 22 12.14 -8.03 -13.74
N ILE A 23 12.81 -7.46 -12.75
CA ILE A 23 14.26 -7.42 -12.64
C ILE A 23 14.70 -8.28 -11.45
N PRO A 24 15.29 -9.46 -11.69
CA PRO A 24 15.85 -10.26 -10.63
C PRO A 24 17.15 -9.63 -10.12
N ALA A 25 17.25 -9.35 -8.82
CA ALA A 25 18.45 -8.83 -8.18
C ALA A 25 19.16 -9.93 -7.39
N ALA A 26 20.48 -9.85 -7.30
CA ALA A 26 21.31 -10.67 -6.42
C ALA A 26 21.04 -12.20 -6.49
N GLY A 27 20.83 -12.72 -7.71
CA GLY A 27 20.56 -14.15 -7.92
C GLY A 27 19.10 -14.59 -7.65
N MET A 28 18.17 -13.64 -7.47
CA MET A 28 16.73 -13.96 -7.39
C MET A 28 16.26 -14.67 -8.65
N VAL A 29 15.39 -15.67 -8.49
CA VAL A 29 14.65 -16.29 -9.60
C VAL A 29 13.20 -15.79 -9.53
N ILE A 30 12.77 -15.08 -10.56
CA ILE A 30 11.40 -14.55 -10.67
C ILE A 30 10.59 -15.50 -11.54
N ASP A 31 9.92 -16.45 -10.92
CA ASP A 31 8.96 -17.36 -11.57
C ASP A 31 7.53 -16.74 -11.57
N ASP A 32 6.58 -17.48 -12.16
CA ASP A 32 5.18 -17.04 -12.23
C ASP A 32 4.55 -16.87 -10.84
N ARG A 33 4.97 -17.67 -9.85
CA ARG A 33 4.48 -17.55 -8.46
C ARG A 33 4.88 -16.21 -7.86
N VAL A 34 6.15 -15.81 -8.03
CA VAL A 34 6.66 -14.51 -7.56
C VAL A 34 5.86 -13.38 -8.19
N LYS A 35 5.67 -13.42 -9.52
CA LYS A 35 4.93 -12.39 -10.26
C LYS A 35 3.48 -12.29 -9.81
N VAL A 36 2.78 -13.42 -9.68
CA VAL A 36 1.36 -13.44 -9.28
C VAL A 36 1.16 -12.91 -7.86
N ILE A 37 2.03 -13.25 -6.91
CA ILE A 37 1.93 -12.79 -5.52
C ILE A 37 2.13 -11.28 -5.44
N ILE A 38 3.18 -10.75 -6.09
CA ILE A 38 3.47 -9.31 -6.09
C ILE A 38 2.38 -8.54 -6.85
N ALA A 39 1.99 -9.01 -8.04
CA ALA A 39 0.91 -8.40 -8.81
C ALA A 39 -0.43 -8.42 -8.05
N GLY A 40 -0.68 -9.48 -7.28
CA GLY A 40 -1.84 -9.58 -6.42
C GLY A 40 -1.89 -8.47 -5.37
N ALA A 41 -0.78 -8.18 -4.70
CA ALA A 41 -0.70 -7.07 -3.76
C ALA A 41 -0.94 -5.70 -4.46
N ALA A 42 -0.27 -5.46 -5.60
CA ALA A 42 -0.44 -4.23 -6.37
C ALA A 42 -1.90 -4.02 -6.82
N VAL A 43 -2.48 -5.01 -7.46
CA VAL A 43 -3.84 -4.93 -8.01
C VAL A 43 -4.90 -4.82 -6.90
N ARG A 44 -4.62 -5.33 -5.70
CA ARG A 44 -5.52 -5.16 -4.55
C ARG A 44 -5.79 -3.69 -4.25
N LEU A 45 -4.78 -2.82 -4.35
CA LEU A 45 -4.93 -1.38 -4.11
C LEU A 45 -5.77 -0.70 -5.19
N VAL A 46 -5.61 -1.11 -6.44
CA VAL A 46 -6.23 -0.43 -7.59
C VAL A 46 -7.40 -1.19 -8.20
N LEU A 47 -7.93 -2.21 -7.53
CA LEU A 47 -9.00 -3.04 -8.07
C LEU A 47 -10.24 -2.22 -8.48
N ARG A 48 -10.53 -1.15 -7.77
CA ARG A 48 -11.65 -0.23 -8.06
C ARG A 48 -11.19 1.07 -8.71
N LEU A 49 -9.94 1.43 -8.56
CA LEU A 49 -9.34 2.61 -9.16
C LEU A 49 -9.06 2.41 -10.65
N GLY A 50 -8.34 1.35 -11.01
CA GLY A 50 -7.87 1.03 -12.35
C GLY A 50 -6.34 0.93 -12.41
N LEU A 51 -5.81 0.29 -13.45
CA LEU A 51 -4.35 0.10 -13.61
C LEU A 51 -3.62 1.37 -14.03
N GLU A 52 -4.34 2.38 -14.51
CA GLU A 52 -3.83 3.70 -14.90
C GLU A 52 -3.09 4.42 -13.76
N TYR A 53 -3.43 4.13 -12.52
CA TYR A 53 -2.69 4.63 -11.34
C TYR A 53 -1.24 4.11 -11.28
N TYR A 54 -0.90 3.10 -12.08
CA TYR A 54 0.45 2.55 -12.20
C TYR A 54 1.14 2.87 -13.55
N ASP A 55 0.58 3.75 -14.39
CA ASP A 55 1.14 4.05 -15.73
C ASP A 55 2.58 4.55 -15.69
N ARG A 56 2.96 5.24 -14.61
CA ARG A 56 4.33 5.71 -14.42
C ARG A 56 5.29 4.69 -13.81
N MET A 57 4.77 3.59 -13.28
CA MET A 57 5.58 2.49 -12.76
C MET A 57 5.93 1.52 -13.88
N ARG A 58 7.21 1.26 -14.08
CA ARG A 58 7.68 0.40 -15.17
C ARG A 58 8.39 -0.85 -14.69
N GLU A 59 9.08 -0.78 -13.57
CA GLU A 59 10.03 -1.80 -13.16
C GLU A 59 9.74 -2.29 -11.74
N ILE A 60 9.88 -3.60 -11.55
CA ILE A 60 9.80 -4.25 -10.25
C ILE A 60 11.07 -5.05 -10.04
N VAL A 61 11.91 -4.59 -9.11
CA VAL A 61 13.15 -5.24 -8.71
C VAL A 61 12.87 -6.12 -7.50
N VAL A 62 13.26 -7.40 -7.56
CA VAL A 62 13.02 -8.33 -6.45
C VAL A 62 14.34 -8.91 -5.95
N TYR A 63 14.59 -8.76 -4.65
CA TYR A 63 15.72 -9.33 -3.94
C TYR A 63 15.36 -10.63 -3.21
N PRO A 64 16.26 -11.64 -3.16
CA PRO A 64 16.00 -12.92 -2.49
C PRO A 64 16.17 -12.87 -0.97
N TYR A 65 16.60 -11.75 -0.42
CA TYR A 65 16.83 -11.55 1.01
C TYR A 65 16.25 -10.21 1.47
N VAL A 66 16.18 -10.02 2.78
CA VAL A 66 15.80 -8.74 3.37
C VAL A 66 16.85 -7.71 2.95
N TYR A 67 16.46 -6.84 2.03
CA TYR A 67 17.29 -5.73 1.60
C TYR A 67 17.28 -4.69 2.73
N LYS A 68 18.47 -4.51 3.32
CA LYS A 68 18.65 -3.52 4.38
C LYS A 68 19.32 -2.29 3.78
N HIS A 69 18.55 -1.39 3.22
CA HIS A 69 19.03 -0.03 3.06
C HIS A 69 18.79 0.71 4.38
N LYS A 70 19.82 1.38 4.89
CA LYS A 70 19.63 2.33 5.97
C LYS A 70 19.28 3.66 5.31
N ASP A 71 18.12 4.21 5.68
CA ASP A 71 17.86 5.61 5.38
C ASP A 71 18.91 6.51 6.06
N GLU A 72 18.89 7.80 5.75
CA GLU A 72 19.81 8.77 6.35
C GLU A 72 19.76 8.83 7.89
N ARG A 73 18.73 8.23 8.51
CA ARG A 73 18.50 8.13 9.96
C ARG A 73 18.90 6.76 10.52
N GLY A 74 19.34 5.83 9.67
CA GLY A 74 19.75 4.48 10.06
C GLY A 74 18.60 3.49 10.27
N MET A 75 17.39 3.83 9.85
CA MET A 75 16.25 2.91 9.86
C MET A 75 16.32 1.88 8.73
N MET A 76 15.81 0.68 8.99
CA MET A 76 15.85 -0.42 8.03
C MET A 76 14.68 -0.31 7.06
N ILE A 77 14.98 -0.22 5.77
CA ILE A 77 14.00 -0.20 4.69
C ILE A 77 13.92 -1.61 4.12
N PHE A 78 12.69 -2.15 4.00
CA PHE A 78 12.41 -3.48 3.47
C PHE A 78 11.97 -3.47 2.01
N GLY A 79 11.70 -2.28 1.48
CA GLY A 79 11.35 -1.97 0.10
C GLY A 79 11.70 -0.52 -0.22
N GLU A 80 11.59 -0.10 -1.45
CA GLU A 80 11.83 1.28 -1.87
C GLU A 80 11.10 1.56 -3.18
N ALA A 81 10.30 2.63 -3.21
CA ALA A 81 9.70 3.16 -4.43
C ALA A 81 10.55 4.35 -4.92
N HIS A 82 11.23 4.17 -6.05
CA HIS A 82 12.08 5.22 -6.59
C HIS A 82 11.30 6.24 -7.44
N PRO A 83 11.76 7.53 -7.45
CA PRO A 83 11.16 8.59 -8.27
C PRO A 83 11.05 8.27 -9.77
N TRP A 84 11.78 7.30 -10.27
CA TRP A 84 11.81 6.91 -11.69
C TRP A 84 10.81 5.84 -12.09
N GLY A 85 9.90 5.40 -11.19
CA GLY A 85 8.88 4.36 -11.48
C GLY A 85 9.37 2.94 -11.26
N THR A 86 10.37 2.74 -10.43
CA THR A 86 10.87 1.44 -10.01
C THR A 86 10.40 1.15 -8.58
N VAL A 87 9.86 -0.04 -8.37
CA VAL A 87 9.56 -0.59 -7.03
C VAL A 87 10.59 -1.65 -6.71
N VAL A 88 11.21 -1.56 -5.54
CA VAL A 88 12.17 -2.55 -5.04
C VAL A 88 11.54 -3.35 -3.90
N LEU A 89 11.53 -4.66 -3.99
CA LEU A 89 10.89 -5.54 -3.03
C LEU A 89 11.87 -6.61 -2.51
N SER A 90 11.80 -6.85 -1.22
CA SER A 90 12.38 -8.02 -0.58
C SER A 90 11.38 -9.18 -0.65
N TRP A 91 11.74 -10.28 -1.32
CA TRP A 91 10.87 -11.44 -1.42
C TRP A 91 10.45 -12.03 -0.05
N PRO A 92 11.36 -12.19 0.93
CA PRO A 92 10.96 -12.59 2.28
C PRO A 92 9.95 -11.63 2.95
N ALA A 93 10.07 -10.30 2.75
CA ALA A 93 9.14 -9.34 3.30
C ALA A 93 7.75 -9.43 2.62
N VAL A 94 7.72 -9.63 1.30
CA VAL A 94 6.46 -9.89 0.56
C VAL A 94 5.77 -11.16 1.08
N LEU A 95 6.53 -12.24 1.30
CA LEU A 95 5.99 -13.49 1.86
C LEU A 95 5.50 -13.32 3.29
N HIS A 96 6.16 -12.49 4.09
CA HIS A 96 5.73 -12.18 5.46
C HIS A 96 4.36 -11.52 5.47
N GLY A 97 4.14 -10.45 4.69
CA GLY A 97 2.84 -9.79 4.58
C GLY A 97 1.75 -10.72 4.03
N LEU A 98 2.08 -11.63 3.10
CA LEU A 98 1.14 -12.64 2.61
C LEU A 98 0.74 -13.65 3.71
N ALA A 99 1.68 -14.05 4.57
CA ALA A 99 1.45 -15.01 5.63
C ALA A 99 0.67 -14.42 6.82
N ASN A 100 0.74 -13.11 7.02
CA ASN A 100 0.13 -12.38 8.14
C ASN A 100 -0.83 -11.29 7.64
N PRO A 101 -1.93 -11.62 6.97
CA PRO A 101 -2.76 -10.66 6.23
C PRO A 101 -3.67 -9.79 7.12
N CYS A 102 -3.54 -9.84 8.45
CA CYS A 102 -4.41 -9.16 9.41
C CYS A 102 -3.62 -8.57 10.59
N ASP A 103 -2.35 -8.19 10.39
CA ASP A 103 -1.51 -7.59 11.43
C ASP A 103 -1.24 -6.09 11.19
N GLY A 104 -1.62 -5.58 10.03
CA GLY A 104 -1.42 -4.18 9.64
C GLY A 104 -0.03 -3.88 9.07
N GLU A 105 0.74 -4.91 8.70
CA GLU A 105 2.08 -4.80 8.15
C GLU A 105 2.24 -5.56 6.84
N ASN A 106 2.32 -4.85 5.72
CA ASN A 106 2.49 -5.47 4.42
C ASN A 106 3.39 -4.64 3.51
N THR A 107 4.66 -5.03 3.43
CA THR A 107 5.66 -4.32 2.63
C THR A 107 5.23 -4.13 1.17
N ALA A 108 4.59 -5.10 0.55
CA ALA A 108 4.16 -4.95 -0.84
C ALA A 108 3.06 -3.88 -0.97
N LEU A 109 2.05 -3.86 -0.08
CA LEU A 109 1.02 -2.81 -0.07
C LEU A 109 1.65 -1.44 0.20
N HIS A 110 2.62 -1.36 1.13
CA HIS A 110 3.35 -0.16 1.47
C HIS A 110 4.03 0.47 0.25
N GLU A 111 4.85 -0.31 -0.46
CA GLU A 111 5.59 0.19 -1.60
C GLU A 111 4.70 0.57 -2.78
N PHE A 112 3.63 -0.20 -3.03
CA PHE A 112 2.66 0.17 -4.05
C PHE A 112 1.82 1.39 -3.66
N ALA A 113 1.59 1.65 -2.38
CA ALA A 113 0.95 2.90 -1.93
C ALA A 113 1.82 4.13 -2.25
N HIS A 114 3.13 4.05 -2.08
CA HIS A 114 4.03 5.12 -2.52
C HIS A 114 3.94 5.43 -4.02
N ILE A 115 3.67 4.41 -4.85
CA ILE A 115 3.44 4.66 -6.29
C ILE A 115 2.16 5.46 -6.52
N LEU A 116 1.09 5.19 -5.75
CA LEU A 116 -0.17 5.94 -5.84
C LEU A 116 -0.01 7.39 -5.39
N ASP A 117 0.78 7.62 -4.32
CA ASP A 117 1.07 8.97 -3.80
C ASP A 117 1.88 9.82 -4.80
N ARG A 118 2.60 9.17 -5.70
CA ARG A 118 3.52 9.82 -6.63
C ARG A 118 2.87 10.35 -7.91
N ASP A 119 1.61 10.08 -8.17
CA ASP A 119 1.01 10.34 -9.49
C ASP A 119 1.01 11.83 -9.87
N ASP A 120 1.06 12.75 -8.91
CA ASP A 120 1.26 14.20 -9.12
C ASP A 120 2.74 14.63 -9.19
N GLY A 121 3.69 13.70 -8.96
CA GLY A 121 5.15 13.96 -8.97
C GLY A 121 5.73 14.36 -7.62
N ALA A 122 4.92 14.44 -6.56
CA ALA A 122 5.33 14.74 -5.20
C ALA A 122 5.01 13.57 -4.27
N PHE A 123 5.98 13.14 -3.45
CA PHE A 123 5.73 12.20 -2.35
C PHE A 123 5.25 12.99 -1.14
N ASN A 124 3.98 13.34 -1.11
CA ASN A 124 3.42 14.25 -0.09
C ASN A 124 2.25 13.65 0.70
N GLY A 125 1.96 12.35 0.52
CA GLY A 125 0.85 11.65 1.17
C GLY A 125 -0.52 11.96 0.58
N THR A 126 -0.55 12.53 -0.64
CA THR A 126 -1.80 12.92 -1.32
C THR A 126 -1.84 12.33 -2.72
N PRO A 127 -2.46 11.16 -2.91
CA PRO A 127 -2.63 10.58 -4.23
C PRO A 127 -3.60 11.40 -5.08
N PHE A 128 -3.65 11.08 -6.39
CA PHE A 128 -4.63 11.72 -7.28
C PHE A 128 -6.06 11.33 -6.88
N LEU A 129 -6.82 12.28 -6.32
CA LEU A 129 -8.17 12.05 -5.83
C LEU A 129 -9.22 12.16 -6.96
N HIS A 130 -10.39 11.53 -6.76
CA HIS A 130 -11.43 11.44 -7.78
C HIS A 130 -12.05 12.78 -8.17
N SER A 131 -12.08 13.76 -7.26
CA SER A 131 -12.61 15.09 -7.51
C SER A 131 -11.81 16.16 -6.79
N ARG A 132 -11.88 17.40 -7.29
CA ARG A 132 -11.25 18.55 -6.64
C ARG A 132 -11.79 18.81 -5.23
N GLU A 133 -13.04 18.45 -4.98
CA GLU A 133 -13.72 18.64 -3.70
C GLU A 133 -13.21 17.68 -2.63
N ASP A 134 -12.58 16.58 -3.01
CA ASP A 134 -12.06 15.57 -2.09
C ASP A 134 -10.74 16.01 -1.41
N TYR A 135 -9.99 16.93 -2.01
CA TYR A 135 -8.68 17.34 -1.50
C TYR A 135 -8.75 18.04 -0.14
N GLY A 136 -9.77 18.88 0.10
CA GLY A 136 -9.94 19.55 1.39
C GLY A 136 -10.14 18.58 2.54
N PRO A 137 -11.18 17.74 2.51
CA PRO A 137 -11.40 16.72 3.53
C PRO A 137 -10.24 15.74 3.70
N TRP A 138 -9.60 15.33 2.60
CA TRP A 138 -8.39 14.48 2.63
C TRP A 138 -7.27 15.15 3.43
N ALA A 139 -6.88 16.36 3.04
CA ALA A 139 -5.77 17.06 3.67
C ALA A 139 -6.02 17.31 5.17
N GLU A 140 -7.24 17.68 5.56
CA GLU A 140 -7.61 17.91 6.95
C GLU A 140 -7.47 16.64 7.79
N VAL A 141 -8.05 15.53 7.34
CA VAL A 141 -8.04 14.26 8.09
C VAL A 141 -6.63 13.67 8.14
N MET A 142 -5.93 13.62 7.00
CA MET A 142 -4.56 13.06 6.93
C MET A 142 -3.59 13.86 7.80
N ALA A 143 -3.61 15.20 7.72
CA ALA A 143 -2.72 16.04 8.52
C ALA A 143 -3.01 15.91 10.02
N ARG A 144 -4.27 15.87 10.44
CA ARG A 144 -4.65 15.71 11.83
C ARG A 144 -4.13 14.41 12.42
N HIS A 145 -4.39 13.27 11.79
CA HIS A 145 -3.95 11.97 12.29
C HIS A 145 -2.43 11.78 12.19
N PHE A 146 -1.77 12.38 11.18
CA PHE A 146 -0.32 12.42 11.11
C PHE A 146 0.30 13.14 12.33
N GLU A 147 -0.21 14.33 12.69
CA GLU A 147 0.29 15.07 13.85
C GLU A 147 -0.03 14.35 15.18
N LEU A 148 -1.22 13.73 15.31
CA LEU A 148 -1.55 12.93 16.47
C LEU A 148 -0.63 11.71 16.61
N LEU A 149 -0.32 11.00 15.52
CA LEU A 149 0.64 9.88 15.53
C LEU A 149 2.03 10.34 15.98
N LYS A 150 2.51 11.50 15.51
CA LYS A 150 3.80 12.08 15.93
C LYS A 150 3.83 12.38 17.44
N LEU A 151 2.71 12.77 18.00
CA LEU A 151 2.55 13.04 19.43
C LEU A 151 2.33 11.78 20.27
N GLY A 152 2.25 10.60 19.65
CA GLY A 152 1.99 9.33 20.32
C GLY A 152 0.54 9.14 20.72
N GLY A 153 -0.41 9.64 19.92
CA GLY A 153 -1.85 9.46 20.15
C GLY A 153 -2.21 7.99 20.33
N PRO A 154 -2.95 7.63 21.41
CA PRO A 154 -3.21 6.22 21.71
C PRO A 154 -4.09 5.53 20.67
N GLU A 155 -5.00 6.24 20.01
CA GLU A 155 -5.86 5.72 18.95
C GLU A 155 -5.04 5.44 17.69
N GLU A 156 -4.14 6.36 17.32
CA GLU A 156 -3.23 6.19 16.18
C GLU A 156 -2.26 5.04 16.43
N LEU A 157 -1.67 4.93 17.62
CA LEU A 157 -0.74 3.85 17.95
C LEU A 157 -1.41 2.47 18.04
N ALA A 158 -2.74 2.43 18.25
CA ALA A 158 -3.50 1.18 18.21
C ALA A 158 -3.71 0.65 16.79
N VAL A 159 -3.56 1.50 15.76
CA VAL A 159 -3.86 1.21 14.35
C VAL A 159 -2.62 1.33 13.47
N LEU A 160 -1.79 2.35 13.70
CA LEU A 160 -0.69 2.75 12.83
C LEU A 160 0.66 2.55 13.51
N ARG A 161 1.62 2.07 12.75
CA ARG A 161 3.02 2.00 13.22
C ARG A 161 3.63 3.39 13.31
N MET A 162 4.49 3.62 14.31
CA MET A 162 5.24 4.89 14.47
C MET A 162 6.08 5.27 13.23
N TYR A 163 6.39 4.31 12.36
CA TYR A 163 7.07 4.58 11.09
C TYR A 163 6.28 5.56 10.22
N GLY A 164 4.94 5.52 10.26
CA GLY A 164 4.08 6.49 9.59
C GLY A 164 4.25 7.95 10.06
N ALA A 165 4.83 8.19 11.24
CA ALA A 165 5.14 9.53 11.72
C ALA A 165 6.40 10.17 11.10
N THR A 166 7.10 9.46 10.22
CA THR A 166 8.33 9.91 9.55
C THR A 166 8.09 11.10 8.62
N ASN A 167 7.12 10.99 7.75
CA ASN A 167 6.67 12.02 6.82
C ASN A 167 5.26 11.66 6.28
N PRO A 168 4.57 12.59 5.59
CA PRO A 168 3.22 12.34 5.07
C PRO A 168 3.11 11.15 4.09
N ALA A 169 4.13 10.89 3.27
CA ALA A 169 4.12 9.75 2.34
C ALA A 169 4.15 8.41 3.09
N GLU A 170 4.98 8.29 4.14
CA GLU A 170 5.02 7.11 5.01
C GLU A 170 3.71 6.95 5.80
N PHE A 171 3.11 8.07 6.21
CA PHE A 171 1.80 8.06 6.87
C PHE A 171 0.74 7.45 5.95
N PHE A 172 0.66 7.89 4.70
CA PHE A 172 -0.27 7.35 3.73
C PHE A 172 -0.04 5.85 3.48
N SER A 173 1.21 5.43 3.34
CA SER A 173 1.54 4.01 3.10
C SER A 173 1.17 3.14 4.30
N VAL A 174 1.50 3.55 5.53
CA VAL A 174 1.11 2.82 6.76
C VAL A 174 -0.43 2.82 6.95
N ALA A 175 -1.10 3.93 6.65
CA ALA A 175 -2.57 3.98 6.69
C ALA A 175 -3.19 3.04 5.64
N THR A 176 -2.57 2.89 4.47
CA THR A 176 -2.99 1.94 3.43
C THR A 176 -2.85 0.48 3.91
N GLU A 177 -1.74 0.13 4.53
CA GLU A 177 -1.57 -1.20 5.11
C GLU A 177 -2.67 -1.51 6.12
N ALA A 178 -2.89 -0.61 7.09
CA ALA A 178 -3.93 -0.75 8.11
C ALA A 178 -5.35 -0.83 7.50
N PHE A 179 -5.64 0.01 6.50
CA PHE A 179 -6.94 0.00 5.81
C PHE A 179 -7.25 -1.34 5.15
N PHE A 180 -6.27 -1.98 4.53
CA PHE A 180 -6.50 -3.26 3.85
C PHE A 180 -6.38 -4.46 4.77
N GLU A 181 -5.59 -4.42 5.83
CA GLU A 181 -5.30 -5.59 6.67
C GLU A 181 -6.07 -5.61 8.00
N ILE A 182 -6.29 -4.45 8.62
CA ILE A 182 -7.01 -4.34 9.89
C ILE A 182 -8.18 -3.35 9.82
N PRO A 183 -9.03 -3.43 8.77
CA PRO A 183 -10.08 -2.42 8.53
C PRO A 183 -11.07 -2.27 9.69
N SER A 184 -11.38 -3.34 10.43
CA SER A 184 -12.28 -3.26 11.59
C SER A 184 -11.69 -2.42 12.72
N VAL A 185 -10.38 -2.56 12.97
CA VAL A 185 -9.68 -1.79 14.01
C VAL A 185 -9.63 -0.33 13.59
N MET A 186 -9.22 -0.07 12.34
CA MET A 186 -9.15 1.28 11.80
C MET A 186 -10.52 1.97 11.79
N GLN A 187 -11.59 1.28 11.37
CA GLN A 187 -12.95 1.83 11.38
C GLN A 187 -13.43 2.17 12.81
N GLY A 188 -13.07 1.37 13.81
CA GLY A 188 -13.46 1.58 15.19
C GLY A 188 -12.69 2.69 15.91
N GLN A 189 -11.40 2.80 15.66
CA GLN A 189 -10.50 3.72 16.35
C GLN A 189 -10.32 5.06 15.59
N MET A 190 -10.34 5.01 14.26
CA MET A 190 -10.06 6.16 13.38
C MET A 190 -11.11 6.26 12.25
N PRO A 191 -12.41 6.44 12.59
CA PRO A 191 -13.50 6.36 11.60
C PRO A 191 -13.37 7.39 10.48
N GLU A 192 -12.88 8.58 10.75
CA GLU A 192 -12.74 9.63 9.74
C GLU A 192 -11.62 9.28 8.74
N LEU A 193 -10.48 8.77 9.22
CA LEU A 193 -9.40 8.30 8.37
C LEU A 193 -9.87 7.10 7.52
N TYR A 194 -10.60 6.16 8.13
CA TYR A 194 -11.19 5.03 7.40
C TYR A 194 -12.11 5.50 6.25
N GLU A 195 -12.99 6.48 6.47
CA GLU A 195 -13.93 6.94 5.44
C GLU A 195 -13.22 7.70 4.29
N VAL A 196 -12.21 8.52 4.55
CA VAL A 196 -11.46 9.16 3.45
C VAL A 196 -10.66 8.14 2.64
N MET A 197 -10.05 7.13 3.29
CA MET A 197 -9.36 6.03 2.62
C MET A 197 -10.33 5.19 1.78
N LYS A 198 -11.50 4.84 2.33
CA LYS A 198 -12.56 4.11 1.65
C LYS A 198 -13.08 4.86 0.42
N LYS A 199 -13.24 6.18 0.52
CA LYS A 199 -13.63 7.03 -0.61
C LYS A 199 -12.55 7.01 -1.68
N PHE A 200 -11.29 7.18 -1.31
CA PHE A 200 -10.18 7.12 -2.25
C PHE A 200 -10.09 5.76 -2.95
N TYR A 201 -10.05 4.66 -2.22
CA TYR A 201 -9.94 3.31 -2.80
C TYR A 201 -11.23 2.82 -3.49
N GLY A 202 -12.30 3.61 -3.47
CA GLY A 202 -13.57 3.33 -4.17
C GLY A 202 -14.35 2.18 -3.56
N GLY A 203 -14.06 1.78 -2.32
CA GLY A 203 -14.81 0.70 -1.67
C GLY A 203 -14.30 0.25 -0.32
N ASP A 204 -15.12 -0.57 0.29
CA ASP A 204 -14.89 -1.16 1.60
C ASP A 204 -13.95 -2.38 1.48
N PRO A 205 -12.80 -2.43 2.17
CA PRO A 205 -11.86 -3.55 2.12
C PRO A 205 -12.44 -4.86 2.64
N PHE A 206 -13.50 -4.85 3.45
CA PHE A 206 -14.22 -6.06 3.86
C PHE A 206 -14.78 -6.86 2.66
N THR A 207 -15.04 -6.21 1.55
CA THR A 207 -15.52 -6.88 0.33
C THR A 207 -14.46 -7.79 -0.31
N TYR A 208 -13.19 -7.60 0.04
CA TYR A 208 -12.10 -8.46 -0.46
C TYR A 208 -12.00 -9.80 0.29
N GLY A 209 -12.61 -9.93 1.48
CA GLY A 209 -12.75 -11.19 2.22
C GLY A 209 -11.46 -11.79 2.78
N LEU A 210 -10.42 -10.95 2.99
CA LEU A 210 -9.13 -11.43 3.51
C LEU A 210 -9.08 -11.41 5.04
N CYS A 211 -9.68 -10.40 5.67
CA CYS A 211 -9.78 -10.33 7.12
C CYS A 211 -11.23 -10.37 7.55
N PRO A 212 -11.62 -11.28 8.45
CA PRO A 212 -12.99 -11.33 8.96
C PRO A 212 -13.30 -10.05 9.75
N ARG A 213 -14.56 -9.59 9.66
CA ARG A 213 -15.05 -8.57 10.61
C ARG A 213 -14.91 -9.15 12.01
N ARG A 214 -14.04 -8.60 12.83
CA ARG A 214 -14.09 -8.86 14.28
C ARG A 214 -15.29 -8.09 14.82
N LEU A 215 -16.29 -8.85 15.26
CA LEU A 215 -17.47 -8.33 15.96
C LEU A 215 -17.06 -7.84 17.35
#